data_25fcdc238c3cfa40e431fcf63bc71d41
#
_entry.id   25fcdc238c3cfa40e431fcf63bc71d41
#
_cell.length_a   1.000
_cell.length_b   1.000
_cell.length_c   1.000
_cell.angle_alpha   90.00
_cell.angle_beta   90.00
_cell.angle_gamma   90.00
#
_symmetry.space_group_name_H-M   'P 1'
#
loop_
_entity.id
_entity.type
_entity.pdbx_description
1 polymer ?
#
loop_
_entity_poly.entity_id
_entity_poly.type
_entity_poly.pdbx_seq_one_letter_code
_entity_poly.pdbx_strand_id
1 'polypeptide(L)'
;MASDLSILAEVLVISSLIVLSLGYFFSSKVHIIFGKKFPVKIGHNLNIIGWLLLGFFWWIQVEHYILINDPANGFFCALAMPFFGYLAIHEYLSIRWNANYEPLRWLAAMTVVAGGIYFFVERVPILSGWLIQIVAEQSIWILNSFDIPTSLGNLDYGDGSKYYRPASNHEEVQIAIEGDEWRNPDSVSVTIVLACTALQSMIIFVGGVVCTKAPADRRFYAFLATVPAIYLLNLIRNAVVIWLTYEHIWGDETFFYAHSVLGKIGSLIALIFLAIAVFHFLPEMQDSILGVIDLPLRKAPDGLRGLPFAKGMPSQVSYLLVTALVLFPFGFFSKSVEEQGFDSNLPLESMYALSIILLFVSFFLLYFYRDPERKIEAGIVSPADGLVQRAEIKSGMVRLSIFMNVHNVHVNRSPFDGKVLSIKHKSGGYLPAFHKDSDRNERLMTKIETSIGVMKVIQIAGVLVRRIVSYIKPDTEVTKGERIGLIHFGSRVDLLFESAGIEILVKKGDRVLAGQQLAEYTPMSSLSVTEKLFEAPKRILSKLQATQSDE
;
A
#
# COMPACT_ATOMS: atom_id res chain seq x y z
N MET A 1 -3.59 19.38 -24.57
CA MET A 1 -3.07 18.43 -23.53
C MET A 1 -3.15 19.01 -22.14
N ALA A 2 -2.58 20.16 -21.82
CA ALA A 2 -2.69 20.73 -20.46
C ALA A 2 -4.15 21.00 -20.00
N SER A 3 -5.01 21.54 -20.87
CA SER A 3 -6.43 21.74 -20.60
C SER A 3 -7.20 20.43 -20.38
N ASP A 4 -6.84 19.37 -21.08
CA ASP A 4 -7.52 18.08 -20.99
C ASP A 4 -7.13 17.36 -19.68
N LEU A 5 -5.88 17.50 -19.23
CA LEU A 5 -5.41 16.95 -17.95
C LEU A 5 -6.01 17.69 -16.76
N SER A 6 -6.25 19.01 -16.85
CA SER A 6 -6.91 19.75 -15.78
C SER A 6 -8.36 19.32 -15.62
N ILE A 7 -9.11 19.15 -16.69
CA ILE A 7 -10.49 18.64 -16.66
C ILE A 7 -10.52 17.22 -16.08
N LEU A 8 -9.57 16.37 -16.50
CA LEU A 8 -9.45 15.01 -15.97
C LEU A 8 -9.18 15.01 -14.47
N ALA A 9 -8.30 15.87 -13.99
CA ALA A 9 -8.00 16.01 -12.55
C ALA A 9 -9.26 16.41 -11.76
N GLU A 10 -10.05 17.35 -12.28
CA GLU A 10 -11.32 17.75 -11.65
C GLU A 10 -12.31 16.59 -11.57
N VAL A 11 -12.52 15.89 -12.68
CA VAL A 11 -13.41 14.72 -12.72
C VAL A 11 -12.95 13.65 -11.74
N LEU A 12 -11.65 13.40 -11.63
CA LEU A 12 -11.09 12.41 -10.72
C LEU A 12 -11.34 12.77 -9.25
N VAL A 13 -11.07 14.01 -8.85
CA VAL A 13 -11.25 14.41 -7.45
C VAL A 13 -12.72 14.43 -7.05
N ILE A 14 -13.61 14.99 -7.87
CA ILE A 14 -15.04 15.03 -7.59
C ILE A 14 -15.59 13.60 -7.52
N SER A 15 -15.26 12.77 -8.51
CA SER A 15 -15.68 11.37 -8.53
C SER A 15 -15.16 10.61 -7.30
N SER A 16 -13.89 10.83 -6.91
CA SER A 16 -13.32 10.18 -5.73
C SER A 16 -14.07 10.53 -4.45
N LEU A 17 -14.39 11.81 -4.23
CA LEU A 17 -15.12 12.28 -3.05
C LEU A 17 -16.56 11.72 -3.00
N ILE A 18 -17.25 11.68 -4.15
CA ILE A 18 -18.59 11.08 -4.25
C ILE A 18 -18.52 9.59 -3.91
N VAL A 19 -17.59 8.86 -4.53
CA VAL A 19 -17.46 7.42 -4.34
C VAL A 19 -17.04 7.07 -2.92
N LEU A 20 -16.09 7.83 -2.30
CA LEU A 20 -15.73 7.67 -0.89
C LEU A 20 -16.89 7.98 0.05
N SER A 21 -17.71 9.00 -0.24
CA SER A 21 -18.90 9.31 0.54
C SER A 21 -19.89 8.14 0.54
N LEU A 22 -20.19 7.60 -0.64
CA LEU A 22 -21.04 6.41 -0.78
C LEU A 22 -20.41 5.19 -0.11
N GLY A 23 -19.10 5.02 -0.27
CA GLY A 23 -18.32 3.95 0.36
C GLY A 23 -18.39 4.00 1.88
N TYR A 24 -18.20 5.18 2.48
CA TYR A 24 -18.35 5.40 3.92
C TYR A 24 -19.77 5.05 4.39
N PHE A 25 -20.78 5.50 3.67
CA PHE A 25 -22.19 5.21 4.01
C PHE A 25 -22.47 3.71 3.99
N PHE A 26 -22.19 3.02 2.89
CA PHE A 26 -22.47 1.58 2.73
C PHE A 26 -21.57 0.67 3.55
N SER A 27 -20.38 1.10 3.99
CA SER A 27 -19.49 0.30 4.83
C SER A 27 -19.90 0.27 6.31
N SER A 28 -20.85 1.11 6.74
CA SER A 28 -21.26 1.23 8.15
C SER A 28 -22.06 0.02 8.64
N LYS A 29 -23.04 -0.41 7.84
CA LYS A 29 -23.97 -1.51 8.14
C LYS A 29 -24.63 -2.01 6.85
N VAL A 30 -25.37 -3.10 6.93
CA VAL A 30 -26.23 -3.54 5.82
C VAL A 30 -27.37 -2.54 5.65
N HIS A 31 -27.50 -2.00 4.44
CA HIS A 31 -28.58 -1.07 4.09
C HIS A 31 -29.64 -1.78 3.26
N ILE A 32 -30.91 -1.42 3.45
CA ILE A 32 -32.04 -1.87 2.63
C ILE A 32 -32.57 -0.64 1.91
N ILE A 33 -32.40 -0.59 0.59
CA ILE A 33 -32.84 0.54 -0.25
C ILE A 33 -33.71 -0.07 -1.38
N PHE A 34 -34.92 0.44 -1.55
CA PHE A 34 -35.90 -0.08 -2.51
C PHE A 34 -36.11 -1.61 -2.42
N GLY A 35 -36.15 -2.15 -1.20
CA GLY A 35 -36.33 -3.59 -0.95
C GLY A 35 -35.10 -4.47 -1.24
N LYS A 36 -33.98 -3.92 -1.75
CA LYS A 36 -32.73 -4.65 -1.99
C LYS A 36 -31.76 -4.48 -0.84
N LYS A 37 -31.13 -5.59 -0.43
CA LYS A 37 -30.08 -5.59 0.63
C LYS A 37 -28.73 -5.24 0.00
N PHE A 38 -28.08 -4.21 0.54
CA PHE A 38 -26.72 -3.80 0.18
C PHE A 38 -25.75 -4.24 1.30
N PRO A 39 -24.93 -5.28 1.06
CA PRO A 39 -23.99 -5.77 2.05
C PRO A 39 -22.82 -4.79 2.26
N VAL A 40 -22.24 -4.77 3.46
CA VAL A 40 -21.11 -3.90 3.87
C VAL A 40 -19.93 -3.94 2.88
N LYS A 41 -19.66 -5.09 2.27
CA LYS A 41 -18.59 -5.24 1.27
C LYS A 41 -18.72 -4.30 0.07
N ILE A 42 -19.94 -3.86 -0.28
CA ILE A 42 -20.13 -2.86 -1.36
C ILE A 42 -19.50 -1.53 -0.96
N GLY A 43 -19.67 -1.11 0.31
CA GLY A 43 -19.03 0.10 0.81
C GLY A 43 -17.51 0.04 0.73
N HIS A 44 -16.91 -1.08 1.13
CA HIS A 44 -15.46 -1.27 1.02
C HIS A 44 -14.99 -1.28 -0.45
N ASN A 45 -15.75 -1.90 -1.37
CA ASN A 45 -15.41 -1.85 -2.80
C ASN A 45 -15.45 -0.42 -3.34
N LEU A 46 -16.44 0.38 -2.94
CA LEU A 46 -16.50 1.80 -3.31
C LEU A 46 -15.32 2.58 -2.71
N ASN A 47 -14.96 2.35 -1.45
CA ASN A 47 -13.79 2.97 -0.85
C ASN A 47 -12.50 2.62 -1.62
N ILE A 48 -12.32 1.36 -2.05
CA ILE A 48 -11.17 0.97 -2.90
C ILE A 48 -11.12 1.83 -4.16
N ILE A 49 -12.23 1.94 -4.87
CA ILE A 49 -12.32 2.76 -6.10
C ILE A 49 -12.02 4.23 -5.77
N GLY A 50 -12.63 4.77 -4.71
CA GLY A 50 -12.44 6.16 -4.30
C GLY A 50 -11.00 6.49 -3.95
N TRP A 51 -10.31 5.62 -3.19
CA TRP A 51 -8.89 5.80 -2.87
C TRP A 51 -8.01 5.75 -4.11
N LEU A 52 -8.26 4.83 -5.05
CA LEU A 52 -7.50 4.74 -6.29
C LEU A 52 -7.71 5.96 -7.19
N LEU A 53 -8.94 6.47 -7.31
CA LEU A 53 -9.24 7.71 -8.05
C LEU A 53 -8.50 8.91 -7.43
N LEU A 54 -8.49 9.02 -6.10
CA LEU A 54 -7.78 10.09 -5.40
C LEU A 54 -6.26 9.98 -5.57
N GLY A 55 -5.71 8.76 -5.54
CA GLY A 55 -4.31 8.52 -5.85
C GLY A 55 -3.94 8.95 -7.28
N PHE A 56 -4.82 8.65 -8.23
CA PHE A 56 -4.61 9.02 -9.62
C PHE A 56 -4.74 10.54 -9.87
N PHE A 57 -5.62 11.22 -9.13
CA PHE A 57 -5.69 12.68 -9.12
C PHE A 57 -4.34 13.30 -8.72
N TRP A 58 -3.76 12.88 -7.59
CA TRP A 58 -2.46 13.39 -7.15
C TRP A 58 -1.32 13.03 -8.10
N TRP A 59 -1.38 11.86 -8.72
CA TRP A 59 -0.40 11.45 -9.70
C TRP A 59 -0.34 12.39 -10.92
N ILE A 60 -1.50 12.86 -11.41
CA ILE A 60 -1.57 13.84 -12.52
C ILE A 60 -1.01 15.19 -12.09
N GLN A 61 -1.17 15.60 -10.84
CA GLN A 61 -0.66 16.88 -10.34
C GLN A 61 0.88 16.97 -10.33
N VAL A 62 1.60 15.86 -10.50
CA VAL A 62 3.06 15.86 -10.57
C VAL A 62 3.56 16.73 -11.74
N GLU A 63 2.89 16.69 -12.90
CA GLU A 63 3.23 17.53 -14.06
C GLU A 63 3.22 19.03 -13.69
N HIS A 64 2.15 19.47 -13.04
CA HIS A 64 2.00 20.86 -12.61
C HIS A 64 3.17 21.31 -11.72
N TYR A 65 3.53 20.48 -10.71
CA TYR A 65 4.61 20.83 -9.79
C TYR A 65 6.01 20.77 -10.42
N ILE A 66 6.23 19.96 -11.45
CA ILE A 66 7.46 20.01 -12.25
C ILE A 66 7.54 21.34 -13.01
N LEU A 67 6.44 21.74 -13.67
CA LEU A 67 6.36 22.95 -14.47
C LEU A 67 6.58 24.25 -13.67
N ILE A 68 6.14 24.29 -12.42
CA ILE A 68 6.38 25.45 -11.54
C ILE A 68 7.69 25.34 -10.74
N ASN A 69 8.56 24.38 -11.10
CA ASN A 69 9.85 24.11 -10.43
C ASN A 69 9.75 23.87 -8.92
N ASP A 70 8.69 23.13 -8.51
CA ASP A 70 8.50 22.67 -7.13
C ASP A 70 8.58 21.12 -7.02
N PRO A 71 9.80 20.55 -7.13
CA PRO A 71 9.98 19.09 -7.11
C PRO A 71 9.61 18.46 -5.76
N ALA A 72 9.61 19.23 -4.67
CA ALA A 72 9.23 18.73 -3.36
C ALA A 72 7.73 18.37 -3.32
N ASN A 73 6.87 19.28 -3.75
CA ASN A 73 5.44 19.01 -3.85
C ASN A 73 5.14 17.94 -4.93
N GLY A 74 5.87 17.97 -6.06
CA GLY A 74 5.80 16.90 -7.06
C GLY A 74 6.08 15.51 -6.48
N PHE A 75 7.11 15.40 -5.61
CA PHE A 75 7.43 14.16 -4.90
C PHE A 75 6.30 13.72 -3.96
N PHE A 76 5.70 14.61 -3.19
CA PHE A 76 4.56 14.29 -2.33
C PHE A 76 3.34 13.85 -3.13
N CYS A 77 3.06 14.49 -4.26
CA CYS A 77 2.00 14.07 -5.18
C CYS A 77 2.26 12.67 -5.75
N ALA A 78 3.50 12.37 -6.15
CA ALA A 78 3.88 11.04 -6.61
C ALA A 78 3.76 9.98 -5.51
N LEU A 79 4.15 10.32 -4.27
CA LEU A 79 4.03 9.42 -3.11
C LEU A 79 2.57 9.17 -2.71
N ALA A 80 1.66 10.09 -3.00
CA ALA A 80 0.24 9.92 -2.72
C ALA A 80 -0.37 8.72 -3.44
N MET A 81 0.05 8.42 -4.67
CA MET A 81 -0.44 7.26 -5.42
C MET A 81 -0.21 5.92 -4.71
N PRO A 82 1.02 5.53 -4.30
CA PRO A 82 1.23 4.31 -3.53
C PRO A 82 0.57 4.37 -2.14
N PHE A 83 0.48 5.54 -1.51
CA PHE A 83 -0.20 5.70 -0.22
C PHE A 83 -1.70 5.38 -0.33
N PHE A 84 -2.41 5.96 -1.29
CA PHE A 84 -3.83 5.66 -1.48
C PHE A 84 -4.06 4.22 -1.98
N GLY A 85 -3.15 3.68 -2.79
CA GLY A 85 -3.13 2.26 -3.13
C GLY A 85 -3.00 1.36 -1.90
N TYR A 86 -2.18 1.75 -0.95
CA TYR A 86 -2.03 1.06 0.34
C TYR A 86 -3.33 1.09 1.17
N LEU A 87 -4.04 2.23 1.23
CA LEU A 87 -5.35 2.30 1.88
C LEU A 87 -6.37 1.39 1.18
N ALA A 88 -6.38 1.36 -0.15
CA ALA A 88 -7.23 0.46 -0.93
C ALA A 88 -6.96 -1.02 -0.63
N ILE A 89 -5.70 -1.42 -0.41
CA ILE A 89 -5.32 -2.76 0.03
C ILE A 89 -5.94 -3.08 1.40
N HIS A 90 -5.94 -2.13 2.35
CA HIS A 90 -6.53 -2.35 3.67
C HIS A 90 -8.06 -2.40 3.65
N GLU A 91 -8.72 -1.71 2.72
CA GLU A 91 -10.16 -1.90 2.44
C GLU A 91 -10.43 -3.31 1.89
N TYR A 92 -9.62 -3.80 0.95
CA TYR A 92 -9.70 -5.18 0.46
C TYR A 92 -9.53 -6.21 1.59
N LEU A 93 -8.58 -5.99 2.50
CA LEU A 93 -8.42 -6.84 3.68
C LEU A 93 -9.64 -6.78 4.60
N SER A 94 -10.32 -5.64 4.72
CA SER A 94 -11.58 -5.52 5.47
C SER A 94 -12.69 -6.40 4.86
N ILE A 95 -12.79 -6.46 3.53
CA ILE A 95 -13.71 -7.37 2.83
C ILE A 95 -13.36 -8.83 3.13
N ARG A 96 -12.09 -9.18 2.97
CA ARG A 96 -11.60 -10.55 3.13
C ARG A 96 -11.75 -11.06 4.55
N TRP A 97 -11.54 -10.20 5.53
CA TRP A 97 -11.66 -10.53 6.95
C TRP A 97 -13.07 -10.32 7.51
N ASN A 98 -13.98 -9.81 6.71
CA ASN A 98 -15.32 -9.40 7.14
C ASN A 98 -15.28 -8.56 8.44
N ALA A 99 -14.32 -7.66 8.52
CA ALA A 99 -14.01 -6.87 9.71
C ALA A 99 -13.78 -5.40 9.34
N ASN A 100 -14.62 -4.53 9.87
CA ASN A 100 -14.45 -3.09 9.72
C ASN A 100 -13.25 -2.62 10.54
N TYR A 101 -12.54 -1.62 10.01
CA TYR A 101 -11.45 -0.95 10.70
C TYR A 101 -11.80 0.53 10.85
N GLU A 102 -12.18 0.93 12.06
CA GLU A 102 -12.70 2.27 12.34
C GLU A 102 -11.75 3.42 11.97
N PRO A 103 -10.41 3.32 12.19
CA PRO A 103 -9.49 4.38 11.76
C PRO A 103 -9.51 4.64 10.25
N LEU A 104 -9.64 3.58 9.44
CA LEU A 104 -9.72 3.70 7.98
C LEU A 104 -11.04 4.35 7.54
N ARG A 105 -12.14 4.01 8.21
CA ARG A 105 -13.44 4.64 7.99
C ARG A 105 -13.45 6.10 8.41
N TRP A 106 -12.83 6.43 9.56
CA TRP A 106 -12.65 7.79 10.02
C TRP A 106 -11.86 8.62 9.00
N LEU A 107 -10.77 8.08 8.46
CA LEU A 107 -9.97 8.73 7.43
C LEU A 107 -10.77 8.99 6.15
N ALA A 108 -11.59 8.04 5.71
CA ALA A 108 -12.46 8.21 4.54
C ALA A 108 -13.48 9.35 4.77
N ALA A 109 -14.15 9.37 5.93
CA ALA A 109 -15.07 10.43 6.28
C ALA A 109 -14.38 11.80 6.36
N MET A 110 -13.22 11.88 7.01
CA MET A 110 -12.42 13.10 7.12
C MET A 110 -12.01 13.61 5.73
N THR A 111 -11.56 12.72 4.85
CA THR A 111 -11.15 13.07 3.47
C THR A 111 -12.36 13.64 2.68
N VAL A 112 -13.53 13.04 2.82
CA VAL A 112 -14.76 13.53 2.16
C VAL A 112 -15.16 14.91 2.69
N VAL A 113 -15.15 15.10 4.00
CA VAL A 113 -15.54 16.40 4.61
C VAL A 113 -14.51 17.48 4.27
N ALA A 114 -13.24 17.23 4.51
CA ALA A 114 -12.18 18.20 4.25
C ALA A 114 -12.05 18.52 2.76
N GLY A 115 -11.98 17.49 1.91
CA GLY A 115 -11.87 17.64 0.47
C GLY A 115 -13.13 18.32 -0.12
N GLY A 116 -14.32 17.94 0.33
CA GLY A 116 -15.57 18.54 -0.12
C GLY A 116 -15.63 20.05 0.18
N ILE A 117 -15.28 20.47 1.40
CA ILE A 117 -15.24 21.90 1.77
C ILE A 117 -14.17 22.63 0.93
N TYR A 118 -12.95 22.05 0.82
CA TYR A 118 -11.86 22.68 0.08
C TYR A 118 -12.24 22.94 -1.37
N PHE A 119 -12.62 21.90 -2.10
CA PHE A 119 -12.94 22.02 -3.53
C PHE A 119 -14.20 22.84 -3.77
N PHE A 120 -15.15 22.86 -2.82
CA PHE A 120 -16.30 23.76 -2.92
C PHE A 120 -15.87 25.24 -2.82
N VAL A 121 -15.04 25.59 -1.83
CA VAL A 121 -14.56 26.98 -1.68
C VAL A 121 -13.66 27.38 -2.85
N GLU A 122 -12.77 26.52 -3.28
CA GLU A 122 -11.86 26.76 -4.41
C GLU A 122 -12.62 27.00 -5.72
N ARG A 123 -13.68 26.23 -5.98
CA ARG A 123 -14.46 26.29 -7.23
C ARG A 123 -15.53 27.38 -7.25
N VAL A 124 -15.77 28.05 -6.15
CA VAL A 124 -16.70 29.17 -6.08
C VAL A 124 -15.89 30.47 -5.95
N PRO A 125 -15.61 31.20 -7.07
CA PRO A 125 -14.68 32.34 -7.08
C PRO A 125 -15.06 33.43 -6.08
N ILE A 126 -16.36 33.63 -5.84
CA ILE A 126 -16.84 34.58 -4.85
C ILE A 126 -16.40 34.21 -3.44
N LEU A 127 -16.40 32.92 -3.08
CA LEU A 127 -15.97 32.44 -1.75
C LEU A 127 -14.46 32.51 -1.59
N SER A 128 -13.72 32.00 -2.57
CA SER A 128 -12.27 32.03 -2.53
C SER A 128 -11.74 33.47 -2.54
N GLY A 129 -12.28 34.34 -3.42
CA GLY A 129 -11.90 35.74 -3.49
C GLY A 129 -12.23 36.51 -2.21
N TRP A 130 -13.43 36.30 -1.63
CA TRP A 130 -13.82 36.90 -0.37
C TRP A 130 -12.87 36.48 0.78
N LEU A 131 -12.52 35.20 0.86
CA LEU A 131 -11.60 34.70 1.88
C LEU A 131 -10.19 35.28 1.72
N ILE A 132 -9.68 35.34 0.50
CA ILE A 132 -8.38 35.94 0.17
C ILE A 132 -8.37 37.43 0.54
N GLN A 133 -9.43 38.16 0.19
CA GLN A 133 -9.53 39.58 0.50
C GLN A 133 -9.54 39.85 2.01
N ILE A 134 -10.36 39.13 2.78
CA ILE A 134 -10.40 39.27 4.25
C ILE A 134 -9.03 39.04 4.86
N VAL A 135 -8.33 37.97 4.43
CA VAL A 135 -6.99 37.66 4.95
C VAL A 135 -5.99 38.76 4.58
N ALA A 136 -6.05 39.28 3.34
CA ALA A 136 -5.19 40.38 2.91
C ALA A 136 -5.46 41.67 3.71
N GLU A 137 -6.73 42.09 3.84
CA GLU A 137 -7.13 43.28 4.60
C GLU A 137 -6.73 43.20 6.08
N GLN A 138 -6.91 42.03 6.71
CA GLN A 138 -6.52 41.84 8.10
C GLN A 138 -5.00 41.80 8.27
N SER A 139 -4.25 41.24 7.30
CA SER A 139 -2.78 41.28 7.31
C SER A 139 -2.26 42.73 7.19
N ILE A 140 -2.87 43.53 6.32
CA ILE A 140 -2.60 44.95 6.15
C ILE A 140 -2.93 45.71 7.45
N TRP A 141 -4.07 45.44 8.08
CA TRP A 141 -4.43 46.08 9.35
C TRP A 141 -3.41 45.79 10.43
N ILE A 142 -2.89 44.56 10.53
CA ILE A 142 -1.81 44.22 11.46
C ILE A 142 -0.56 45.03 11.15
N LEU A 143 -0.08 45.06 9.90
CA LEU A 143 1.12 45.74 9.48
C LEU A 143 1.03 47.25 9.75
N ASN A 144 -0.07 47.90 9.38
CA ASN A 144 -0.31 49.31 9.60
C ASN A 144 -0.38 49.65 11.11
N SER A 145 -0.79 48.68 11.97
CA SER A 145 -0.77 48.86 13.43
C SER A 145 0.66 48.90 14.03
N PHE A 146 1.66 48.46 13.26
CA PHE A 146 3.08 48.52 13.59
C PHE A 146 3.83 49.56 12.75
N ASP A 147 3.10 50.55 12.21
CA ASP A 147 3.66 51.66 11.41
C ASP A 147 4.37 51.18 10.11
N ILE A 148 3.95 50.02 9.56
CA ILE A 148 4.43 49.51 8.27
C ILE A 148 3.35 49.84 7.22
N PRO A 149 3.54 50.90 6.41
CA PRO A 149 2.52 51.39 5.50
C PRO A 149 2.31 50.40 4.35
N THR A 150 1.15 49.76 4.32
CA THR A 150 0.76 48.79 3.31
C THR A 150 -0.69 49.01 2.85
N SER A 151 -0.98 48.71 1.59
CA SER A 151 -2.30 48.83 0.97
C SER A 151 -2.59 47.66 0.05
N LEU A 152 -3.87 47.50 -0.35
CA LEU A 152 -4.25 46.55 -1.40
C LEU A 152 -3.76 47.06 -2.77
N GLY A 153 -3.06 46.22 -3.50
CA GLY A 153 -2.66 46.53 -4.87
C GLY A 153 -3.84 46.55 -5.83
N ASN A 154 -3.74 47.40 -6.84
CA ASN A 154 -4.72 47.47 -7.95
C ASN A 154 -4.39 46.36 -8.96
N LEU A 155 -4.89 45.15 -8.74
CA LEU A 155 -4.90 44.12 -9.77
C LEU A 155 -6.11 44.35 -10.67
N ASP A 156 -5.85 44.85 -11.88
CA ASP A 156 -6.86 44.95 -12.94
C ASP A 156 -6.96 43.59 -13.64
N TYR A 157 -8.03 42.86 -13.38
CA TYR A 157 -8.29 41.57 -14.04
C TYR A 157 -8.94 41.72 -15.42
N GLY A 158 -9.04 42.96 -15.95
CA GLY A 158 -9.55 43.24 -17.29
C GLY A 158 -11.05 43.13 -17.46
N ASP A 159 -11.78 42.65 -16.48
CA ASP A 159 -13.24 42.49 -16.49
C ASP A 159 -13.95 43.34 -15.44
N GLY A 160 -13.21 44.17 -14.70
CA GLY A 160 -13.74 45.01 -13.62
C GLY A 160 -14.07 44.25 -12.33
N SER A 161 -13.80 42.94 -12.23
CA SER A 161 -14.03 42.17 -11.02
C SER A 161 -12.75 42.12 -10.17
N LYS A 162 -12.91 42.35 -8.85
CA LYS A 162 -11.79 42.26 -7.89
C LYS A 162 -11.43 40.81 -7.56
N TYR A 163 -12.24 39.83 -7.97
CA TYR A 163 -12.18 38.44 -7.44
C TYR A 163 -12.20 37.37 -8.51
N TYR A 164 -12.24 37.72 -9.79
CA TYR A 164 -12.43 36.77 -10.85
C TYR A 164 -11.36 36.95 -11.92
N ARG A 165 -10.56 35.91 -12.15
CA ARG A 165 -9.84 35.73 -13.40
C ARG A 165 -10.70 34.87 -14.34
N PRO A 166 -10.87 35.29 -15.61
CA PRO A 166 -11.62 34.50 -16.58
C PRO A 166 -11.01 33.10 -16.68
N ALA A 167 -11.88 32.08 -16.79
CA ALA A 167 -11.55 30.65 -16.82
C ALA A 167 -10.56 30.22 -17.94
N SER A 168 -10.09 31.12 -18.79
CA SER A 168 -9.20 30.80 -19.90
C SER A 168 -7.80 30.30 -19.50
N ASN A 169 -7.35 30.58 -18.27
CA ASN A 169 -5.99 30.23 -17.86
C ASN A 169 -5.87 29.41 -16.57
N HIS A 170 -6.97 28.95 -15.94
CA HIS A 170 -6.96 28.21 -14.67
C HIS A 170 -6.11 28.85 -13.54
N GLU A 171 -5.91 30.16 -13.59
CA GLU A 171 -5.12 30.86 -12.59
C GLU A 171 -5.98 31.17 -11.36
N GLU A 172 -5.39 30.91 -10.20
CA GLU A 172 -6.03 31.18 -8.90
C GLU A 172 -6.35 32.67 -8.73
N VAL A 173 -7.42 32.99 -8.00
CA VAL A 173 -7.70 34.35 -7.55
C VAL A 173 -6.53 34.82 -6.68
N GLN A 174 -6.01 36.01 -6.95
CA GLN A 174 -4.86 36.59 -6.24
C GLN A 174 -5.17 38.04 -5.88
N ILE A 175 -4.63 38.48 -4.74
CA ILE A 175 -4.67 39.87 -4.32
C ILE A 175 -3.26 40.28 -3.95
N ALA A 176 -2.73 41.33 -4.56
CA ALA A 176 -1.44 41.89 -4.23
C ALA A 176 -1.54 42.81 -3.00
N ILE A 177 -0.54 42.81 -2.15
CA ILE A 177 -0.31 43.75 -1.08
C ILE A 177 0.90 44.59 -1.47
N GLU A 178 0.73 45.89 -1.50
CA GLU A 178 1.75 46.85 -1.88
C GLU A 178 2.07 47.77 -0.70
N GLY A 179 3.36 48.11 -0.49
CA GLY A 179 3.78 49.16 0.41
C GLY A 179 3.75 50.54 -0.30
N ASP A 180 3.53 51.62 0.41
CA ASP A 180 3.47 52.99 -0.18
C ASP A 180 4.77 53.41 -0.87
N GLU A 181 5.92 52.86 -0.43
CA GLU A 181 7.23 53.06 -1.06
C GLU A 181 7.48 52.09 -2.21
N TRP A 182 6.65 51.03 -2.37
CA TRP A 182 6.76 50.02 -3.42
C TRP A 182 6.13 50.42 -4.76
N ARG A 183 5.64 51.63 -4.88
CA ARG A 183 5.16 52.20 -6.15
C ARG A 183 6.25 52.40 -7.20
N ASN A 184 7.49 52.05 -6.88
CA ASN A 184 8.59 52.00 -7.82
C ASN A 184 8.45 50.75 -8.73
N PRO A 185 8.70 50.82 -10.06
CA PRO A 185 8.55 49.67 -10.96
C PRO A 185 9.42 48.47 -10.63
N ASP A 186 10.39 48.61 -9.74
CA ASP A 186 11.26 47.53 -9.24
C ASP A 186 10.82 46.94 -7.88
N SER A 187 9.68 47.36 -7.31
CA SER A 187 9.22 46.91 -6.01
C SER A 187 8.44 45.59 -6.10
N VAL A 188 8.82 44.63 -5.25
CA VAL A 188 8.19 43.29 -5.20
C VAL A 188 6.92 43.35 -4.38
N SER A 189 5.76 43.25 -5.03
CA SER A 189 4.49 43.06 -4.32
C SER A 189 4.37 41.62 -3.82
N VAL A 190 3.83 41.43 -2.58
CA VAL A 190 3.52 40.09 -2.05
C VAL A 190 2.10 39.73 -2.42
N THR A 191 1.93 38.62 -3.14
CA THR A 191 0.62 38.15 -3.59
C THR A 191 0.02 37.14 -2.62
N ILE A 192 -1.23 37.40 -2.17
CA ILE A 192 -2.02 36.47 -1.35
C ILE A 192 -2.90 35.61 -2.27
N VAL A 193 -2.73 34.31 -2.17
CA VAL A 193 -3.52 33.29 -2.86
C VAL A 193 -4.31 32.45 -1.85
N LEU A 194 -5.18 31.56 -2.30
CA LEU A 194 -5.99 30.72 -1.42
C LEU A 194 -5.13 29.88 -0.44
N ALA A 195 -3.98 29.41 -0.87
CA ALA A 195 -3.01 28.70 0.00
C ALA A 195 -2.51 29.56 1.18
N CYS A 196 -2.50 30.89 1.06
CA CYS A 196 -2.10 31.81 2.11
C CYS A 196 -3.19 32.07 3.16
N THR A 197 -4.41 31.54 2.97
CA THR A 197 -5.56 31.76 3.87
C THR A 197 -5.65 30.77 5.02
N ALA A 198 -4.75 29.79 5.10
CA ALA A 198 -4.79 28.63 6.01
C ALA A 198 -6.04 27.74 5.86
N LEU A 199 -6.85 27.93 4.83
CA LEU A 199 -8.06 27.12 4.60
C LEU A 199 -7.76 25.63 4.67
N GLN A 200 -6.70 25.16 3.99
CA GLN A 200 -6.31 23.75 3.96
C GLN A 200 -6.08 23.19 5.38
N SER A 201 -5.35 23.90 6.22
CA SER A 201 -5.08 23.47 7.60
C SER A 201 -6.36 23.48 8.44
N MET A 202 -7.17 24.53 8.34
CA MET A 202 -8.43 24.64 9.08
C MET A 202 -9.39 23.50 8.75
N ILE A 203 -9.60 23.18 7.47
CA ILE A 203 -10.56 22.14 7.07
C ILE A 203 -10.11 20.73 7.44
N ILE A 204 -8.79 20.45 7.52
CA ILE A 204 -8.26 19.18 8.03
C ILE A 204 -8.67 19.01 9.50
N PHE A 205 -8.52 20.04 10.33
CA PHE A 205 -8.98 19.99 11.72
C PHE A 205 -10.51 19.92 11.82
N VAL A 206 -11.24 20.68 11.01
CA VAL A 206 -12.72 20.59 10.94
C VAL A 206 -13.14 19.16 10.59
N GLY A 207 -12.58 18.58 9.53
CA GLY A 207 -12.88 17.22 9.11
C GLY A 207 -12.56 16.19 10.21
N GLY A 208 -11.37 16.30 10.83
CA GLY A 208 -10.96 15.45 11.93
C GLY A 208 -11.91 15.51 13.12
N VAL A 209 -12.23 16.73 13.58
CA VAL A 209 -13.12 16.97 14.72
C VAL A 209 -14.55 16.50 14.44
N VAL A 210 -15.11 16.85 13.27
CA VAL A 210 -16.50 16.49 12.91
C VAL A 210 -16.68 14.99 12.76
N CYS A 211 -15.69 14.29 12.16
CA CYS A 211 -15.76 12.86 11.91
C CYS A 211 -15.41 12.00 13.12
N THR A 212 -14.89 12.60 14.21
CA THR A 212 -14.56 11.88 15.43
C THR A 212 -15.82 11.57 16.25
N LYS A 213 -15.96 10.30 16.65
CA LYS A 213 -17.06 9.83 17.50
C LYS A 213 -16.84 10.24 18.94
N ALA A 214 -17.22 11.47 19.28
CA ALA A 214 -17.11 12.04 20.63
C ALA A 214 -18.33 12.90 20.96
N PRO A 215 -18.60 13.22 22.23
CA PRO A 215 -19.66 14.15 22.63
C PRO A 215 -19.53 15.53 21.96
N ALA A 216 -20.66 16.17 21.69
CA ALA A 216 -20.69 17.41 20.91
C ALA A 216 -19.96 18.58 21.59
N ASP A 217 -20.04 18.66 22.91
CA ASP A 217 -19.34 19.66 23.73
C ASP A 217 -17.82 19.54 23.58
N ARG A 218 -17.27 18.35 23.68
CA ARG A 218 -15.84 18.10 23.51
C ARG A 218 -15.37 18.44 22.09
N ARG A 219 -16.15 18.08 21.06
CA ARG A 219 -15.87 18.45 19.67
C ARG A 219 -15.91 19.98 19.47
N PHE A 220 -16.85 20.65 20.12
CA PHE A 220 -16.93 22.11 20.07
C PHE A 220 -15.72 22.78 20.71
N TYR A 221 -15.28 22.33 21.89
CA TYR A 221 -14.04 22.86 22.51
C TYR A 221 -12.79 22.57 21.68
N ALA A 222 -12.68 21.39 21.09
CA ALA A 222 -11.57 21.08 20.18
C ALA A 222 -11.57 21.99 18.94
N PHE A 223 -12.75 22.26 18.36
CA PHE A 223 -12.89 23.19 17.24
C PHE A 223 -12.45 24.60 17.64
N LEU A 224 -12.94 25.13 18.77
CA LEU A 224 -12.58 26.48 19.27
C LEU A 224 -11.09 26.61 19.61
N ALA A 225 -10.49 25.57 20.13
CA ALA A 225 -9.08 25.56 20.48
C ALA A 225 -8.15 25.50 19.24
N THR A 226 -8.64 25.06 18.09
CA THR A 226 -7.79 24.81 16.92
C THR A 226 -8.10 25.74 15.75
N VAL A 227 -9.31 25.74 15.23
CA VAL A 227 -9.63 26.45 13.96
C VAL A 227 -9.40 27.96 14.05
N PRO A 228 -9.90 28.68 15.06
CA PRO A 228 -9.61 30.11 15.23
C PRO A 228 -8.12 30.37 15.47
N ALA A 229 -7.44 29.49 16.23
CA ALA A 229 -6.01 29.64 16.50
C ALA A 229 -5.18 29.49 15.22
N ILE A 230 -5.51 28.51 14.35
CA ILE A 230 -4.86 28.35 13.03
C ILE A 230 -5.03 29.63 12.21
N TYR A 231 -6.23 30.19 12.17
CA TYR A 231 -6.51 31.41 11.43
C TYR A 231 -5.66 32.60 11.95
N LEU A 232 -5.67 32.84 13.25
CA LEU A 232 -4.88 33.92 13.88
C LEU A 232 -3.37 33.75 13.66
N LEU A 233 -2.84 32.56 13.88
CA LEU A 233 -1.41 32.26 13.65
C LEU A 233 -1.04 32.46 12.18
N ASN A 234 -1.94 32.15 11.25
CA ASN A 234 -1.70 32.38 9.84
C ASN A 234 -1.68 33.88 9.48
N LEU A 235 -2.55 34.70 10.08
CA LEU A 235 -2.51 36.16 9.90
C LEU A 235 -1.18 36.73 10.39
N ILE A 236 -0.72 36.32 11.58
CA ILE A 236 0.58 36.72 12.12
C ILE A 236 1.71 36.28 11.18
N ARG A 237 1.65 35.04 10.68
CA ARG A 237 2.63 34.52 9.73
C ARG A 237 2.68 35.38 8.46
N ASN A 238 1.54 35.70 7.87
CA ASN A 238 1.48 36.51 6.67
C ASN A 238 2.06 37.91 6.92
N ALA A 239 1.66 38.55 8.01
CA ALA A 239 2.20 39.86 8.39
C ALA A 239 3.72 39.82 8.57
N VAL A 240 4.26 38.81 9.25
CA VAL A 240 5.70 38.65 9.45
C VAL A 240 6.43 38.42 8.12
N VAL A 241 5.90 37.57 7.23
CA VAL A 241 6.50 37.33 5.91
C VAL A 241 6.54 38.62 5.08
N ILE A 242 5.44 39.38 5.06
CA ILE A 242 5.36 40.66 4.32
C ILE A 242 6.34 41.68 4.90
N TRP A 243 6.37 41.81 6.22
CA TRP A 243 7.30 42.71 6.91
C TRP A 243 8.78 42.38 6.60
N LEU A 244 9.16 41.11 6.73
CA LEU A 244 10.54 40.69 6.44
C LEU A 244 10.90 40.94 4.95
N THR A 245 9.95 40.76 4.04
CA THR A 245 10.15 41.04 2.62
C THR A 245 10.32 42.54 2.37
N TYR A 246 9.51 43.35 3.02
CA TYR A 246 9.60 44.81 2.97
C TYR A 246 10.98 45.32 3.47
N GLU A 247 11.47 44.77 4.57
CA GLU A 247 12.76 45.13 5.17
C GLU A 247 14.00 44.58 4.41
N HIS A 248 13.78 43.74 3.37
CA HIS A 248 14.88 43.11 2.62
C HIS A 248 15.97 42.45 3.49
N ILE A 249 15.57 41.78 4.59
CA ILE A 249 16.48 41.25 5.64
C ILE A 249 17.57 40.33 5.06
N TRP A 250 17.28 39.57 4.01
CA TRP A 250 18.20 38.68 3.30
C TRP A 250 18.42 39.09 1.83
N GLY A 251 18.28 40.38 1.48
CA GLY A 251 18.39 40.87 0.13
C GLY A 251 17.26 40.33 -0.79
N ASP A 252 17.58 40.05 -2.03
CA ASP A 252 16.60 39.61 -3.04
C ASP A 252 15.95 38.25 -2.73
N GLU A 253 16.60 37.45 -1.90
CA GLU A 253 16.07 36.13 -1.51
C GLU A 253 15.19 36.16 -0.24
N THR A 254 14.89 37.35 0.28
CA THR A 254 14.16 37.49 1.55
C THR A 254 12.81 36.80 1.51
N PHE A 255 12.05 36.92 0.43
CA PHE A 255 10.76 36.26 0.30
C PHE A 255 10.88 34.73 0.39
N PHE A 256 11.89 34.16 -0.26
CA PHE A 256 12.14 32.72 -0.19
C PHE A 256 12.42 32.25 1.24
N TYR A 257 13.34 32.91 1.95
CA TYR A 257 13.66 32.50 3.33
C TYR A 257 12.50 32.74 4.30
N ALA A 258 11.82 33.90 4.20
CA ALA A 258 10.69 34.23 5.06
C ALA A 258 9.50 33.27 4.84
N HIS A 259 9.09 33.06 3.59
CA HIS A 259 7.92 32.24 3.24
C HIS A 259 8.22 30.74 3.29
N SER A 260 9.29 30.29 2.63
CA SER A 260 9.55 28.85 2.40
C SER A 260 10.33 28.18 3.53
N VAL A 261 11.12 28.93 4.31
CA VAL A 261 11.89 28.36 5.42
C VAL A 261 11.25 28.72 6.75
N LEU A 262 11.27 30.00 7.13
CA LEU A 262 10.78 30.45 8.44
C LEU A 262 9.29 30.20 8.61
N GLY A 263 8.49 30.54 7.59
CA GLY A 263 7.03 30.32 7.59
C GLY A 263 6.64 28.85 7.68
N LYS A 264 7.34 27.94 6.99
CA LYS A 264 7.09 26.49 7.09
C LYS A 264 7.49 25.93 8.45
N ILE A 265 8.65 26.30 8.99
CA ILE A 265 9.09 25.85 10.33
C ILE A 265 8.12 26.34 11.40
N GLY A 266 7.77 27.63 11.40
CA GLY A 266 6.80 28.20 12.35
C GLY A 266 5.43 27.51 12.28
N SER A 267 4.93 27.27 11.07
CA SER A 267 3.66 26.55 10.85
C SER A 267 3.72 25.11 11.36
N LEU A 268 4.84 24.40 11.18
CA LEU A 268 5.01 23.04 11.69
C LEU A 268 5.01 23.00 13.23
N ILE A 269 5.71 23.93 13.87
CA ILE A 269 5.73 24.04 15.33
C ILE A 269 4.33 24.34 15.86
N ALA A 270 3.63 25.31 15.25
CA ALA A 270 2.24 25.64 15.60
C ALA A 270 1.31 24.44 15.46
N LEU A 271 1.44 23.68 14.36
CA LEU A 271 0.64 22.48 14.09
C LEU A 271 0.84 21.40 15.17
N ILE A 272 2.07 21.21 15.66
CA ILE A 272 2.36 20.25 16.75
C ILE A 272 1.64 20.67 18.04
N PHE A 273 1.70 21.94 18.43
CA PHE A 273 0.99 22.42 19.63
C PHE A 273 -0.53 22.30 19.49
N LEU A 274 -1.07 22.62 18.31
CA LEU A 274 -2.50 22.48 18.03
C LEU A 274 -2.94 21.02 18.01
N ALA A 275 -2.12 20.10 17.51
CA ALA A 275 -2.38 18.67 17.58
C ALA A 275 -2.43 18.18 19.04
N ILE A 276 -1.49 18.62 19.89
CA ILE A 276 -1.50 18.30 21.32
C ILE A 276 -2.78 18.86 21.98
N ALA A 277 -3.16 20.10 21.66
CA ALA A 277 -4.38 20.70 22.19
C ALA A 277 -5.65 19.92 21.77
N VAL A 278 -5.78 19.55 20.51
CA VAL A 278 -6.95 18.79 20.04
C VAL A 278 -7.00 17.40 20.65
N PHE A 279 -5.87 16.73 20.83
CA PHE A 279 -5.81 15.40 21.45
C PHE A 279 -6.18 15.43 22.93
N HIS A 280 -5.94 16.55 23.61
CA HIS A 280 -6.42 16.74 24.98
C HIS A 280 -7.97 16.71 25.05
N PHE A 281 -8.66 17.35 24.11
CA PHE A 281 -10.13 17.35 24.07
C PHE A 281 -10.71 16.09 23.41
N LEU A 282 -10.01 15.53 22.41
CA LEU A 282 -10.46 14.41 21.57
C LEU A 282 -9.41 13.30 21.47
N PRO A 283 -9.17 12.53 22.54
CA PRO A 283 -8.26 11.39 22.49
C PRO A 283 -8.70 10.34 21.44
N GLU A 284 -10.00 10.23 21.13
CA GLU A 284 -10.52 9.34 20.08
C GLU A 284 -10.03 9.73 18.67
N MET A 285 -9.74 11.02 18.46
CA MET A 285 -9.10 11.46 17.21
C MET A 285 -7.63 11.02 17.16
N GLN A 286 -6.91 11.11 18.28
CA GLN A 286 -5.56 10.58 18.41
C GLN A 286 -5.53 9.07 18.12
N ASP A 287 -6.43 8.30 18.71
CA ASP A 287 -6.55 6.85 18.49
C ASP A 287 -6.82 6.52 17.01
N SER A 288 -7.64 7.35 16.35
CA SER A 288 -7.93 7.18 14.91
C SER A 288 -6.69 7.43 14.06
N ILE A 289 -5.91 8.48 14.35
CA ILE A 289 -4.66 8.80 13.63
C ILE A 289 -3.63 7.70 13.88
N LEU A 290 -3.42 7.29 15.13
CA LEU A 290 -2.51 6.20 15.48
C LEU A 290 -2.92 4.90 14.80
N GLY A 291 -4.22 4.60 14.76
CA GLY A 291 -4.73 3.43 14.05
C GLY A 291 -4.45 3.46 12.53
N VAL A 292 -4.43 4.64 11.89
CA VAL A 292 -3.99 4.77 10.49
C VAL A 292 -2.48 4.54 10.38
N ILE A 293 -1.69 5.08 11.30
CA ILE A 293 -0.23 4.85 11.34
C ILE A 293 0.09 3.37 11.58
N ASP A 294 -0.69 2.70 12.42
CA ASP A 294 -0.53 1.28 12.77
C ASP A 294 -1.12 0.30 11.74
N LEU A 295 -1.65 0.78 10.60
CA LEU A 295 -2.12 -0.09 9.52
C LEU A 295 -1.12 -1.19 9.11
N PRO A 296 0.21 -0.95 9.04
CA PRO A 296 1.19 -2.01 8.76
C PRO A 296 1.21 -3.14 9.80
N LEU A 297 0.82 -2.83 11.04
CA LEU A 297 0.77 -3.76 12.16
C LEU A 297 -0.58 -4.47 12.28
N ARG A 298 -1.56 -4.12 11.44
CA ARG A 298 -2.89 -4.72 11.44
C ARG A 298 -2.81 -6.21 11.16
N LYS A 299 -3.19 -7.00 12.16
CA LYS A 299 -3.17 -8.47 12.08
C LYS A 299 -4.48 -9.01 11.53
N ALA A 300 -4.36 -10.12 10.79
CA ALA A 300 -5.54 -10.91 10.43
C ALA A 300 -6.20 -11.48 11.69
N PRO A 301 -7.54 -11.55 11.76
CA PRO A 301 -8.24 -12.32 12.78
C PRO A 301 -7.79 -13.79 12.77
N ASP A 302 -7.95 -14.47 13.92
CA ASP A 302 -7.56 -15.88 14.07
C ASP A 302 -8.20 -16.76 13.00
N GLY A 303 -7.39 -17.62 12.39
CA GLY A 303 -7.80 -18.49 11.29
C GLY A 303 -7.92 -17.83 9.91
N LEU A 304 -7.77 -16.52 9.80
CA LEU A 304 -7.80 -15.79 8.53
C LEU A 304 -6.42 -15.36 8.07
N ARG A 305 -6.26 -15.18 6.77
CA ARG A 305 -4.99 -14.78 6.15
C ARG A 305 -5.06 -13.36 5.60
N GLY A 306 -3.90 -12.72 5.58
CA GLY A 306 -3.68 -11.43 4.90
C GLY A 306 -3.72 -11.53 3.38
N LEU A 307 -2.86 -10.80 2.71
CA LEU A 307 -2.72 -10.81 1.26
C LEU A 307 -2.30 -12.21 0.74
N PRO A 308 -2.62 -12.54 -0.53
CA PRO A 308 -2.32 -13.85 -1.13
C PRO A 308 -0.83 -13.98 -1.52
N PHE A 309 0.06 -13.56 -0.61
CA PHE A 309 1.50 -13.69 -0.76
C PHE A 309 2.10 -14.64 0.26
N ALA A 310 3.22 -15.24 -0.11
CA ALA A 310 3.95 -16.18 0.71
C ALA A 310 4.47 -15.54 2.00
N LYS A 311 4.27 -16.20 3.13
CA LYS A 311 4.91 -15.81 4.38
C LYS A 311 6.43 -15.93 4.20
N GLY A 312 7.17 -14.83 4.40
CA GLY A 312 8.61 -14.76 4.14
C GLY A 312 8.98 -14.14 2.79
N MET A 313 8.02 -13.57 2.07
CA MET A 313 8.31 -12.63 0.98
C MET A 313 9.19 -11.49 1.54
N PRO A 314 10.31 -11.15 0.90
CA PRO A 314 11.18 -10.06 1.34
C PRO A 314 10.46 -8.71 1.27
N SER A 315 10.60 -7.87 2.31
CA SER A 315 10.02 -6.51 2.34
C SER A 315 10.56 -5.60 1.23
N GLN A 316 11.76 -5.89 0.74
CA GLN A 316 12.38 -5.20 -0.39
C GLN A 316 11.49 -5.17 -1.64
N VAL A 317 10.64 -6.18 -1.85
CA VAL A 317 9.68 -6.21 -2.97
C VAL A 317 8.71 -5.03 -2.89
N SER A 318 8.21 -4.72 -1.70
CA SER A 318 7.32 -3.56 -1.49
C SER A 318 8.06 -2.24 -1.67
N TYR A 319 9.29 -2.14 -1.21
CA TYR A 319 10.11 -0.92 -1.40
C TYR A 319 10.42 -0.67 -2.88
N LEU A 320 10.78 -1.70 -3.64
CA LEU A 320 11.00 -1.59 -5.09
C LEU A 320 9.73 -1.09 -5.79
N LEU A 321 8.57 -1.64 -5.45
CA LEU A 321 7.29 -1.22 -6.03
C LEU A 321 6.96 0.24 -5.71
N VAL A 322 7.10 0.65 -4.45
CA VAL A 322 6.85 2.04 -4.03
C VAL A 322 7.80 2.99 -4.75
N THR A 323 9.10 2.68 -4.79
CA THR A 323 10.09 3.50 -5.50
C THR A 323 9.74 3.64 -6.98
N ALA A 324 9.34 2.55 -7.63
CA ALA A 324 8.93 2.56 -9.03
C ALA A 324 7.70 3.45 -9.26
N LEU A 325 6.68 3.33 -8.41
CA LEU A 325 5.44 4.13 -8.51
C LEU A 325 5.67 5.62 -8.24
N VAL A 326 6.66 5.96 -7.42
CA VAL A 326 7.04 7.37 -7.16
C VAL A 326 7.85 7.95 -8.32
N LEU A 327 8.77 7.19 -8.91
CA LEU A 327 9.60 7.68 -10.02
C LEU A 327 8.86 7.75 -11.35
N PHE A 328 7.85 6.89 -11.56
CA PHE A 328 7.17 6.76 -12.84
C PHE A 328 6.54 8.06 -13.37
N PRO A 329 5.78 8.86 -12.58
CA PRO A 329 5.15 10.07 -13.10
C PRO A 329 6.14 11.12 -13.54
N PHE A 330 7.29 11.26 -12.89
CA PHE A 330 8.31 12.22 -13.30
C PHE A 330 8.80 11.97 -14.73
N GLY A 331 9.08 10.72 -15.07
CA GLY A 331 9.50 10.38 -16.42
C GLY A 331 8.34 10.33 -17.42
N PHE A 332 7.13 9.95 -16.99
CA PHE A 332 5.95 9.94 -17.86
C PHE A 332 5.62 11.33 -18.39
N PHE A 333 5.75 12.35 -17.56
CA PHE A 333 5.48 13.74 -17.94
C PHE A 333 6.68 14.46 -18.56
N SER A 334 7.86 13.82 -18.73
CA SER A 334 9.07 14.44 -19.26
C SER A 334 8.84 15.14 -20.59
N LYS A 335 8.19 14.48 -21.56
CA LYS A 335 7.89 15.04 -22.87
C LYS A 335 6.95 16.24 -22.82
N SER A 336 5.93 16.18 -21.97
CA SER A 336 4.98 17.28 -21.77
C SER A 336 5.68 18.53 -21.23
N VAL A 337 6.64 18.34 -20.34
CA VAL A 337 7.46 19.39 -19.75
C VAL A 337 8.40 20.00 -20.79
N GLU A 338 9.08 19.18 -21.60
CA GLU A 338 9.95 19.63 -22.68
C GLU A 338 9.18 20.39 -23.79
N GLU A 339 8.00 19.88 -24.20
CA GLU A 339 7.13 20.52 -25.19
C GLU A 339 6.67 21.93 -24.78
N GLN A 340 6.61 22.20 -23.46
CA GLN A 340 6.30 23.51 -22.91
C GLN A 340 7.54 24.43 -22.78
N GLY A 341 8.71 23.99 -23.25
CA GLY A 341 9.95 24.75 -23.23
C GLY A 341 10.61 24.83 -21.85
N PHE A 342 10.23 23.95 -20.92
CA PHE A 342 10.80 23.89 -19.58
C PHE A 342 12.00 22.94 -19.57
N ASP A 343 13.18 23.48 -19.31
CA ASP A 343 14.42 22.70 -19.12
C ASP A 343 14.58 22.37 -17.63
N SER A 344 14.19 21.15 -17.23
CA SER A 344 14.31 20.72 -15.84
C SER A 344 15.72 20.20 -15.57
N ASN A 345 16.30 20.59 -14.43
CA ASN A 345 17.56 20.03 -13.94
C ASN A 345 17.42 18.58 -13.43
N LEU A 346 16.21 17.99 -13.48
CA LEU A 346 15.94 16.63 -13.07
C LEU A 346 16.23 15.65 -14.20
N PRO A 347 16.86 14.49 -13.94
CA PRO A 347 17.13 13.47 -14.94
C PRO A 347 15.87 12.64 -15.26
N LEU A 348 14.83 13.28 -15.80
CA LEU A 348 13.47 12.72 -15.97
C LEU A 348 13.45 11.43 -16.79
N GLU A 349 14.15 11.38 -17.91
CA GLU A 349 14.22 10.20 -18.77
C GLU A 349 14.86 9.01 -18.04
N SER A 350 15.95 9.25 -17.30
CA SER A 350 16.62 8.21 -16.50
C SER A 350 15.73 7.70 -15.38
N MET A 351 14.94 8.58 -14.74
CA MET A 351 13.95 8.20 -13.72
C MET A 351 12.85 7.33 -14.34
N TYR A 352 12.42 7.62 -15.56
CA TYR A 352 11.42 6.82 -16.28
C TYR A 352 11.95 5.42 -16.61
N ALA A 353 13.11 5.33 -17.23
CA ALA A 353 13.74 4.05 -17.57
C ALA A 353 13.93 3.17 -16.32
N LEU A 354 14.45 3.77 -15.25
CA LEU A 354 14.61 3.07 -13.96
C LEU A 354 13.28 2.61 -13.41
N SER A 355 12.24 3.44 -13.43
CA SER A 355 10.92 3.09 -12.90
C SER A 355 10.30 1.91 -13.64
N ILE A 356 10.40 1.85 -14.97
CA ILE A 356 9.90 0.71 -15.77
C ILE A 356 10.61 -0.58 -15.38
N ILE A 357 11.94 -0.54 -15.23
CA ILE A 357 12.71 -1.72 -14.79
C ILE A 357 12.27 -2.17 -13.40
N LEU A 358 12.14 -1.24 -12.46
CA LEU A 358 11.71 -1.53 -11.09
C LEU A 358 10.27 -2.06 -11.04
N LEU A 359 9.36 -1.54 -11.87
CA LEU A 359 7.98 -2.06 -11.99
C LEU A 359 7.99 -3.51 -12.49
N PHE A 360 8.74 -3.78 -13.56
CA PHE A 360 8.85 -5.13 -14.11
C PHE A 360 9.39 -6.11 -13.06
N VAL A 361 10.48 -5.75 -12.37
CA VAL A 361 11.08 -6.59 -11.31
C VAL A 361 10.08 -6.78 -10.15
N SER A 362 9.39 -5.73 -9.72
CA SER A 362 8.42 -5.79 -8.62
C SER A 362 7.24 -6.70 -8.96
N PHE A 363 6.64 -6.56 -10.14
CA PHE A 363 5.54 -7.42 -10.57
C PHE A 363 5.97 -8.87 -10.74
N PHE A 364 7.18 -9.12 -11.27
CA PHE A 364 7.74 -10.45 -11.36
C PHE A 364 7.91 -11.08 -9.97
N LEU A 365 8.44 -10.34 -8.99
CA LEU A 365 8.60 -10.83 -7.63
C LEU A 365 7.26 -11.05 -6.92
N LEU A 366 6.28 -10.16 -7.08
CA LEU A 366 4.92 -10.33 -6.56
C LEU A 366 4.26 -11.57 -7.15
N TYR A 367 4.42 -11.80 -8.45
CA TYR A 367 3.94 -13.01 -9.12
C TYR A 367 4.64 -14.26 -8.60
N PHE A 368 5.94 -14.21 -8.38
CA PHE A 368 6.73 -15.32 -7.83
C PHE A 368 6.29 -15.69 -6.40
N TYR A 369 6.11 -14.70 -5.54
CA TYR A 369 5.72 -14.90 -4.14
C TYR A 369 4.21 -15.06 -3.92
N ARG A 370 3.41 -15.22 -4.96
CA ARG A 370 1.98 -15.48 -4.81
C ARG A 370 1.72 -16.80 -4.08
N ASP A 371 0.67 -16.83 -3.26
CA ASP A 371 0.24 -18.01 -2.50
C ASP A 371 -1.29 -18.16 -2.60
N PRO A 372 -1.82 -18.65 -3.73
CA PRO A 372 -3.25 -18.83 -3.94
C PRO A 372 -3.79 -19.94 -3.03
N GLU A 373 -5.09 -19.87 -2.73
CA GLU A 373 -5.79 -21.00 -2.12
C GLU A 373 -5.83 -22.17 -3.10
N ARG A 374 -5.77 -23.40 -2.56
CA ARG A 374 -5.78 -24.63 -3.33
C ARG A 374 -6.92 -25.53 -2.85
N LYS A 375 -7.59 -26.17 -3.80
CA LYS A 375 -8.49 -27.29 -3.51
C LYS A 375 -7.62 -28.48 -3.07
N ILE A 376 -7.95 -29.08 -1.94
CA ILE A 376 -7.24 -30.25 -1.43
C ILE A 376 -8.07 -31.49 -1.79
N GLU A 377 -7.46 -32.37 -2.55
CA GLU A 377 -8.09 -33.60 -3.03
C GLU A 377 -7.93 -34.75 -2.00
N ALA A 378 -8.54 -35.90 -2.32
CA ALA A 378 -8.44 -37.12 -1.50
C ALA A 378 -7.03 -37.74 -1.57
N GLY A 379 -6.75 -38.75 -0.76
CA GLY A 379 -5.51 -39.50 -0.79
C GLY A 379 -4.28 -38.70 -0.39
N ILE A 380 -3.12 -39.04 -0.94
CA ILE A 380 -1.83 -38.36 -0.77
C ILE A 380 -1.73 -37.27 -1.82
N VAL A 381 -1.55 -36.02 -1.38
CA VAL A 381 -1.60 -34.85 -2.28
C VAL A 381 -0.22 -34.29 -2.58
N SER A 382 -0.14 -33.56 -3.70
CA SER A 382 1.10 -32.87 -4.12
C SER A 382 1.50 -31.80 -3.11
N PRO A 383 2.76 -31.81 -2.65
CA PRO A 383 3.28 -30.77 -1.79
C PRO A 383 3.63 -29.48 -2.54
N ALA A 384 3.67 -29.50 -3.87
CA ALA A 384 4.12 -28.38 -4.70
C ALA A 384 3.41 -28.34 -6.05
N ASP A 385 3.40 -27.14 -6.65
CA ASP A 385 3.07 -26.97 -8.08
C ASP A 385 4.29 -27.37 -8.90
N GLY A 386 4.12 -28.10 -10.01
CA GLY A 386 5.26 -28.35 -10.88
C GLY A 386 5.12 -29.53 -11.83
N LEU A 387 6.27 -29.99 -12.30
CA LEU A 387 6.41 -31.13 -13.21
C LEU A 387 6.90 -32.33 -12.42
N VAL A 388 6.21 -33.45 -12.52
CA VAL A 388 6.64 -34.74 -11.93
C VAL A 388 7.88 -35.24 -12.69
N GLN A 389 9.03 -35.21 -12.05
CA GLN A 389 10.29 -35.72 -12.60
C GLN A 389 10.49 -37.20 -12.31
N ARG A 390 9.96 -37.65 -11.15
CA ARG A 390 10.09 -39.04 -10.70
C ARG A 390 8.78 -39.49 -10.06
N ALA A 391 8.31 -40.65 -10.46
CA ALA A 391 7.16 -41.33 -9.86
C ALA A 391 7.44 -42.82 -9.94
N GLU A 392 7.97 -43.41 -8.88
CA GLU A 392 8.41 -44.80 -8.87
C GLU A 392 8.30 -45.44 -7.48
N ILE A 393 8.17 -46.75 -7.46
CA ILE A 393 8.35 -47.58 -6.26
C ILE A 393 9.69 -48.30 -6.37
N LYS A 394 10.58 -48.04 -5.43
CA LYS A 394 11.88 -48.66 -5.37
C LYS A 394 12.22 -49.10 -3.96
N SER A 395 12.64 -50.38 -3.81
CA SER A 395 12.98 -50.96 -2.50
C SER A 395 11.91 -50.78 -1.43
N GLY A 396 10.64 -50.99 -1.78
CA GLY A 396 9.51 -50.84 -0.86
C GLY A 396 9.12 -49.40 -0.50
N MET A 397 9.73 -48.41 -1.12
CA MET A 397 9.48 -47.00 -0.91
C MET A 397 8.91 -46.32 -2.16
N VAL A 398 7.87 -45.51 -1.97
CA VAL A 398 7.40 -44.58 -3.00
C VAL A 398 8.36 -43.39 -3.04
N ARG A 399 8.76 -43.03 -4.26
CA ARG A 399 9.57 -41.84 -4.54
C ARG A 399 8.87 -40.96 -5.56
N LEU A 400 8.43 -39.79 -5.13
CA LEU A 400 7.83 -38.77 -6.00
C LEU A 400 8.71 -37.53 -5.95
N SER A 401 9.09 -36.97 -7.11
CA SER A 401 9.87 -35.74 -7.21
C SER A 401 9.15 -34.74 -8.09
N ILE A 402 8.91 -33.54 -7.59
CA ILE A 402 8.18 -32.48 -8.29
C ILE A 402 9.12 -31.28 -8.46
N PHE A 403 9.41 -30.94 -9.71
CA PHE A 403 10.22 -29.80 -10.08
C PHE A 403 9.36 -28.56 -10.26
N MET A 404 9.71 -27.46 -9.57
CA MET A 404 9.05 -26.18 -9.68
C MET A 404 9.86 -25.24 -10.56
N ASN A 405 9.25 -24.78 -11.65
CA ASN A 405 9.82 -23.73 -12.49
C ASN A 405 9.50 -22.34 -11.89
N VAL A 406 10.16 -21.28 -12.34
CA VAL A 406 10.05 -19.90 -11.82
C VAL A 406 8.60 -19.39 -11.81
N HIS A 407 7.78 -19.83 -12.77
CA HIS A 407 6.37 -19.43 -12.86
C HIS A 407 5.42 -20.27 -11.98
N ASN A 408 5.89 -21.33 -11.32
CA ASN A 408 5.08 -22.11 -10.38
C ASN A 408 4.96 -21.42 -9.02
N VAL A 409 3.99 -21.83 -8.21
CA VAL A 409 3.89 -21.40 -6.81
C VAL A 409 4.93 -22.14 -5.99
N HIS A 410 5.74 -21.39 -5.24
CA HIS A 410 6.88 -21.95 -4.48
C HIS A 410 6.55 -22.21 -3.01
N VAL A 411 5.32 -21.97 -2.59
CA VAL A 411 4.82 -22.35 -1.27
C VAL A 411 4.49 -23.83 -1.29
N ASN A 412 5.13 -24.59 -0.37
CA ASN A 412 4.93 -26.03 -0.26
C ASN A 412 3.92 -26.36 0.82
N ARG A 413 3.22 -27.48 0.62
CA ARG A 413 2.11 -27.91 1.46
C ARG A 413 2.33 -29.32 2.00
N SER A 414 1.71 -29.65 3.15
CA SER A 414 1.73 -31.01 3.69
C SER A 414 1.00 -31.98 2.76
N PRO A 415 1.63 -33.10 2.38
CA PRO A 415 0.99 -34.09 1.50
C PRO A 415 -0.06 -34.95 2.23
N PHE A 416 -0.05 -34.99 3.55
CA PHE A 416 -0.94 -35.78 4.38
C PHE A 416 -1.07 -35.20 5.78
N ASP A 417 -2.08 -35.64 6.55
CA ASP A 417 -2.24 -35.28 7.96
C ASP A 417 -1.19 -35.98 8.82
N GLY A 418 -0.65 -35.31 9.83
CA GLY A 418 0.29 -35.92 10.73
C GLY A 418 1.03 -34.99 11.68
N LYS A 419 1.92 -35.56 12.49
CA LYS A 419 2.76 -34.84 13.44
C LYS A 419 4.18 -34.70 12.92
N VAL A 420 4.74 -33.50 12.97
CA VAL A 420 6.13 -33.22 12.57
C VAL A 420 7.10 -33.79 13.61
N LEU A 421 7.82 -34.83 13.27
CA LEU A 421 8.81 -35.46 14.15
C LEU A 421 10.12 -34.69 14.21
N SER A 422 10.60 -34.23 13.05
CA SER A 422 11.89 -33.51 12.96
C SER A 422 11.98 -32.69 11.70
N ILE A 423 12.77 -31.61 11.78
CA ILE A 423 13.14 -30.77 10.65
C ILE A 423 14.64 -30.66 10.65
N LYS A 424 15.29 -31.18 9.60
CA LYS A 424 16.77 -31.17 9.46
C LYS A 424 17.16 -30.35 8.23
N HIS A 425 17.94 -29.31 8.44
CA HIS A 425 18.55 -28.51 7.38
C HIS A 425 19.93 -29.11 7.05
N LYS A 426 20.23 -29.24 5.76
CA LYS A 426 21.53 -29.65 5.29
C LYS A 426 22.03 -28.70 4.21
N SER A 427 23.13 -28.01 4.48
CA SER A 427 23.81 -27.17 3.50
C SER A 427 24.37 -28.02 2.36
N GLY A 428 24.42 -27.51 1.15
CA GLY A 428 24.85 -28.26 -0.01
C GLY A 428 25.31 -27.40 -1.19
N GLY A 429 25.41 -28.02 -2.37
CA GLY A 429 25.87 -27.40 -3.60
C GLY A 429 24.83 -26.51 -4.31
N TYR A 430 25.12 -26.15 -5.57
CA TYR A 430 24.46 -25.10 -6.34
C TYR A 430 23.99 -25.57 -7.72
N LEU A 431 23.69 -26.82 -7.88
CA LEU A 431 23.29 -27.35 -9.18
C LEU A 431 21.84 -26.94 -9.50
N PRO A 432 21.47 -26.75 -10.78
CA PRO A 432 20.07 -26.56 -11.16
C PRO A 432 19.21 -27.70 -10.60
N ALA A 433 18.06 -27.40 -10.03
CA ALA A 433 17.21 -28.37 -9.33
C ALA A 433 16.70 -29.51 -10.25
N PHE A 434 16.72 -29.32 -11.57
CA PHE A 434 16.41 -30.36 -12.55
C PHE A 434 17.59 -31.32 -12.84
N HIS A 435 18.80 -30.99 -12.41
CA HIS A 435 19.96 -31.83 -12.64
C HIS A 435 19.93 -33.11 -11.76
N LYS A 436 20.40 -34.23 -12.28
CA LYS A 436 20.37 -35.53 -11.59
C LYS A 436 21.12 -35.52 -10.23
N ASP A 437 22.16 -34.69 -10.10
CA ASP A 437 22.98 -34.57 -8.90
C ASP A 437 22.53 -33.44 -7.95
N SER A 438 21.36 -32.83 -8.21
CA SER A 438 20.78 -31.80 -7.34
C SER A 438 20.40 -32.32 -5.94
N ASP A 439 20.44 -33.63 -5.73
CA ASP A 439 20.31 -34.25 -4.41
C ASP A 439 21.43 -33.80 -3.43
N ARG A 440 22.52 -33.19 -3.94
CA ARG A 440 23.60 -32.59 -3.15
C ARG A 440 23.39 -31.11 -2.81
N ASN A 441 22.32 -30.48 -3.31
CA ASN A 441 22.01 -29.09 -3.02
C ASN A 441 21.55 -28.88 -1.57
N GLU A 442 21.50 -27.61 -1.17
CA GLU A 442 20.89 -27.19 0.09
C GLU A 442 19.46 -27.71 0.19
N ARG A 443 19.14 -28.36 1.30
CA ARG A 443 17.84 -29.01 1.49
C ARG A 443 17.31 -28.93 2.92
N LEU A 444 16.01 -28.93 3.03
CA LEU A 444 15.28 -29.06 4.29
C LEU A 444 14.48 -30.36 4.27
N MET A 445 14.79 -31.28 5.17
CA MET A 445 14.09 -32.55 5.31
C MET A 445 13.12 -32.47 6.52
N THR A 446 11.85 -32.61 6.25
CA THR A 446 10.79 -32.71 7.26
C THR A 446 10.31 -34.15 7.34
N LYS A 447 10.34 -34.75 8.54
CA LYS A 447 9.74 -36.06 8.82
C LYS A 447 8.38 -35.83 9.46
N ILE A 448 7.32 -36.41 8.89
CA ILE A 448 5.95 -36.31 9.37
C ILE A 448 5.47 -37.73 9.70
N GLU A 449 5.06 -37.95 10.93
CA GLU A 449 4.39 -39.18 11.34
C GLU A 449 2.93 -39.10 10.93
N THR A 450 2.50 -40.04 10.10
CA THR A 450 1.15 -40.09 9.55
C THR A 450 0.49 -41.44 9.87
N SER A 451 -0.81 -41.54 9.64
CA SER A 451 -1.54 -42.83 9.82
C SER A 451 -1.05 -43.95 8.87
N ILE A 452 -0.30 -43.60 7.80
CA ILE A 452 0.25 -44.54 6.81
C ILE A 452 1.77 -44.77 6.99
N GLY A 453 2.35 -44.32 8.09
CA GLY A 453 3.79 -44.42 8.39
C GLY A 453 4.51 -43.08 8.32
N VAL A 454 5.84 -43.12 8.42
CA VAL A 454 6.66 -41.90 8.38
C VAL A 454 6.86 -41.42 6.97
N MET A 455 6.42 -40.21 6.69
CA MET A 455 6.59 -39.53 5.41
C MET A 455 7.72 -38.50 5.48
N LYS A 456 8.65 -38.54 4.53
CA LYS A 456 9.74 -37.55 4.40
C LYS A 456 9.40 -36.59 3.27
N VAL A 457 9.31 -35.30 3.59
CA VAL A 457 9.18 -34.20 2.62
C VAL A 457 10.53 -33.50 2.54
N ILE A 458 11.17 -33.50 1.38
CA ILE A 458 12.48 -32.91 1.18
C ILE A 458 12.35 -31.73 0.23
N GLN A 459 12.51 -30.53 0.76
CA GLN A 459 12.55 -29.28 0.01
C GLN A 459 13.99 -29.03 -0.42
N ILE A 460 14.25 -28.88 -1.72
CA ILE A 460 15.59 -28.75 -2.30
C ILE A 460 15.66 -27.40 -3.02
N ALA A 461 16.64 -26.57 -2.63
CA ALA A 461 16.87 -25.27 -3.23
C ALA A 461 17.61 -25.37 -4.57
N GLY A 462 17.36 -24.40 -5.45
CA GLY A 462 18.03 -24.26 -6.75
C GLY A 462 19.29 -23.39 -6.70
N VAL A 463 19.64 -22.81 -7.86
CA VAL A 463 20.90 -22.09 -8.10
C VAL A 463 20.91 -20.66 -7.52
N LEU A 464 19.81 -19.90 -7.69
CA LEU A 464 19.82 -18.43 -7.54
C LEU A 464 19.76 -17.96 -6.09
N VAL A 465 18.77 -18.41 -5.33
CA VAL A 465 18.58 -17.99 -3.94
C VAL A 465 18.41 -19.23 -3.08
N ARG A 466 19.39 -19.51 -2.25
CA ARG A 466 19.48 -20.71 -1.42
C ARG A 466 18.77 -20.54 -0.10
N ARG A 467 17.55 -20.12 -0.09
CA ARG A 467 16.80 -19.92 1.15
C ARG A 467 15.54 -20.77 1.13
N ILE A 468 15.47 -21.69 2.07
CA ILE A 468 14.25 -22.44 2.39
C ILE A 468 13.70 -21.89 3.70
N VAL A 469 12.47 -21.43 3.69
CA VAL A 469 11.79 -20.91 4.88
C VAL A 469 10.80 -21.94 5.36
N SER A 470 11.01 -22.51 6.55
CA SER A 470 10.03 -23.39 7.20
C SER A 470 8.94 -22.58 7.89
N TYR A 471 7.68 -22.98 7.73
CA TYR A 471 6.54 -22.38 8.42
C TYR A 471 6.12 -23.17 9.68
N ILE A 472 6.61 -24.38 9.79
CA ILE A 472 6.30 -25.35 10.84
C ILE A 472 7.51 -25.60 11.74
N LYS A 473 7.26 -26.17 12.92
CA LYS A 473 8.29 -26.53 13.89
C LYS A 473 8.16 -28.03 14.22
N PRO A 474 9.22 -28.65 14.76
CA PRO A 474 9.09 -29.98 15.36
C PRO A 474 7.95 -30.01 16.40
N ASP A 475 7.32 -31.15 16.56
CA ASP A 475 6.18 -31.43 17.44
C ASP A 475 4.87 -30.71 17.12
N THR A 476 4.78 -29.97 15.97
CA THR A 476 3.49 -29.42 15.49
C THR A 476 2.68 -30.46 14.73
N GLU A 477 1.37 -30.46 14.91
CA GLU A 477 0.47 -31.17 14.01
C GLU A 477 0.23 -30.37 12.74
N VAL A 478 0.17 -31.05 11.61
CA VAL A 478 -0.08 -30.47 10.29
C VAL A 478 -1.22 -31.20 9.63
N THR A 479 -2.11 -30.43 9.00
CA THR A 479 -3.21 -30.98 8.22
C THR A 479 -2.81 -31.09 6.74
N LYS A 480 -3.42 -32.03 6.04
CA LYS A 480 -3.23 -32.21 4.59
C LYS A 480 -3.53 -30.92 3.84
N GLY A 481 -2.61 -30.48 2.98
CA GLY A 481 -2.72 -29.21 2.24
C GLY A 481 -2.28 -27.98 3.03
N GLU A 482 -1.96 -28.11 4.31
CA GLU A 482 -1.42 -27.01 5.11
C GLU A 482 -0.04 -26.58 4.60
N ARG A 483 0.26 -25.30 4.68
CA ARG A 483 1.51 -24.71 4.19
C ARG A 483 2.66 -25.02 5.14
N ILE A 484 3.68 -25.71 4.65
CA ILE A 484 4.83 -26.14 5.45
C ILE A 484 6.08 -25.30 5.22
N GLY A 485 6.17 -24.57 4.12
CA GLY A 485 7.35 -23.74 3.84
C GLY A 485 7.34 -23.10 2.47
N LEU A 486 8.41 -22.34 2.19
CA LEU A 486 8.66 -21.65 0.93
C LEU A 486 10.09 -21.93 0.48
N ILE A 487 10.29 -22.22 -0.81
CA ILE A 487 11.62 -22.32 -1.41
C ILE A 487 11.82 -21.12 -2.36
N HIS A 488 12.93 -20.40 -2.22
CA HIS A 488 13.24 -19.26 -3.09
C HIS A 488 13.95 -19.72 -4.37
N PHE A 489 13.42 -19.38 -5.53
CA PHE A 489 13.97 -19.54 -6.89
C PHE A 489 14.55 -20.91 -7.30
N GLY A 490 13.81 -21.61 -8.17
CA GLY A 490 14.21 -22.84 -8.83
C GLY A 490 14.38 -24.01 -7.84
N SER A 491 13.40 -24.89 -7.75
CA SER A 491 13.30 -25.79 -6.62
C SER A 491 12.68 -27.13 -6.99
N ARG A 492 12.92 -28.12 -6.14
CA ARG A 492 12.32 -29.45 -6.23
C ARG A 492 11.82 -29.87 -4.86
N VAL A 493 10.69 -30.56 -4.82
CA VAL A 493 10.21 -31.24 -3.62
C VAL A 493 10.14 -32.72 -3.86
N ASP A 494 10.79 -33.49 -3.00
CA ASP A 494 10.75 -34.95 -3.03
C ASP A 494 9.91 -35.48 -1.87
N LEU A 495 9.09 -36.48 -2.17
CA LEU A 495 8.34 -37.27 -1.19
C LEU A 495 8.88 -38.67 -1.13
N LEU A 496 9.15 -39.19 0.08
CA LEU A 496 9.53 -40.56 0.33
C LEU A 496 8.67 -41.12 1.46
N PHE A 497 8.03 -42.25 1.23
CA PHE A 497 7.23 -42.99 2.19
C PHE A 497 7.06 -44.45 1.82
N GLU A 498 6.56 -45.30 2.72
CA GLU A 498 6.39 -46.73 2.47
C GLU A 498 5.34 -46.99 1.37
N SER A 499 5.57 -48.00 0.54
CA SER A 499 4.72 -48.32 -0.62
C SER A 499 3.54 -49.27 -0.31
N ALA A 500 3.45 -49.79 0.91
CA ALA A 500 2.41 -50.77 1.27
C ALA A 500 1.00 -50.18 1.15
N GLY A 501 0.14 -50.75 0.33
CA GLY A 501 -1.21 -50.30 0.06
C GLY A 501 -1.30 -48.96 -0.70
N ILE A 502 -0.23 -48.57 -1.41
CA ILE A 502 -0.20 -47.31 -2.17
C ILE A 502 -0.24 -47.58 -3.68
N GLU A 503 -1.16 -46.90 -4.35
CA GLU A 503 -1.24 -46.81 -5.80
C GLU A 503 -0.86 -45.39 -6.27
N ILE A 504 0.16 -45.28 -7.13
CA ILE A 504 0.60 -44.00 -7.69
C ILE A 504 -0.29 -43.69 -8.89
N LEU A 505 -0.94 -42.50 -8.88
CA LEU A 505 -1.88 -42.07 -9.94
C LEU A 505 -1.23 -41.15 -10.98
N VAL A 506 0.01 -40.70 -10.75
CA VAL A 506 0.74 -39.79 -11.63
C VAL A 506 1.98 -40.47 -12.23
N LYS A 507 2.42 -39.98 -13.38
CA LYS A 507 3.61 -40.47 -14.07
C LYS A 507 4.61 -39.36 -14.32
N LYS A 508 5.85 -39.72 -14.62
CA LYS A 508 6.88 -38.75 -15.03
C LYS A 508 6.41 -37.95 -16.24
N GLY A 509 6.49 -36.62 -16.16
CA GLY A 509 6.04 -35.68 -17.18
C GLY A 509 4.68 -35.04 -16.90
N ASP A 510 3.92 -35.52 -15.93
CA ASP A 510 2.65 -34.91 -15.56
C ASP A 510 2.88 -33.56 -14.86
N ARG A 511 1.97 -32.60 -15.13
CA ARG A 511 1.92 -31.32 -14.41
C ARG A 511 0.90 -31.42 -13.29
N VAL A 512 1.34 -31.07 -12.09
CA VAL A 512 0.52 -31.13 -10.88
C VAL A 512 0.47 -29.79 -10.16
N LEU A 513 -0.61 -29.57 -9.43
CA LEU A 513 -0.78 -28.43 -8.53
C LEU A 513 -0.70 -28.91 -7.08
N ALA A 514 -0.19 -28.07 -6.19
CA ALA A 514 -0.21 -28.36 -4.76
C ALA A 514 -1.65 -28.66 -4.28
N GLY A 515 -1.83 -29.74 -3.56
CA GLY A 515 -3.15 -30.21 -3.13
C GLY A 515 -3.83 -31.18 -4.08
N GLN A 516 -3.34 -31.39 -5.30
CA GLN A 516 -3.82 -32.39 -6.25
C GLN A 516 -3.41 -33.79 -5.82
N GLN A 517 -4.27 -34.79 -6.01
CA GLN A 517 -4.01 -36.17 -5.65
C GLN A 517 -2.85 -36.77 -6.48
N LEU A 518 -1.85 -37.34 -5.80
CA LEU A 518 -0.71 -38.02 -6.41
C LEU A 518 -0.79 -39.53 -6.28
N ALA A 519 -1.35 -39.99 -5.18
CA ALA A 519 -1.47 -41.42 -4.89
C ALA A 519 -2.70 -41.70 -4.03
N GLU A 520 -3.20 -42.93 -4.16
CA GLU A 520 -4.29 -43.47 -3.35
C GLU A 520 -3.75 -44.44 -2.29
N TYR A 521 -4.38 -44.44 -1.13
CA TYR A 521 -4.05 -45.34 -0.04
C TYR A 521 -5.25 -46.23 0.29
N THR A 522 -5.02 -47.53 0.26
CA THR A 522 -5.98 -48.54 0.70
C THR A 522 -5.62 -49.01 2.09
N PRO A 523 -6.46 -48.76 3.12
CA PRO A 523 -6.18 -49.19 4.49
C PRO A 523 -6.03 -50.72 4.57
N MET A 524 -5.04 -51.21 5.29
CA MET A 524 -4.81 -52.68 5.47
C MET A 524 -6.01 -53.41 6.08
N SER A 525 -6.90 -52.70 6.77
CA SER A 525 -8.16 -53.27 7.30
C SER A 525 -9.17 -53.64 6.20
N SER A 526 -9.05 -53.02 5.02
CA SER A 526 -9.93 -53.28 3.87
C SER A 526 -9.36 -54.29 2.84
N LEU A 527 -8.10 -54.73 3.04
CA LEU A 527 -7.47 -55.72 2.21
C LEU A 527 -7.98 -57.15 2.52
N SER A 528 -8.14 -57.96 1.52
CA SER A 528 -8.49 -59.39 1.70
C SER A 528 -7.39 -60.10 2.48
N VAL A 529 -7.71 -61.26 3.09
CA VAL A 529 -6.76 -62.06 3.86
C VAL A 529 -5.52 -62.43 3.03
N THR A 530 -5.72 -62.67 1.74
CA THR A 530 -4.67 -63.02 0.78
C THR A 530 -3.75 -61.82 0.51
N GLU A 531 -4.28 -60.65 0.35
CA GLU A 531 -3.52 -59.40 0.11
C GLU A 531 -2.74 -59.00 1.37
N LYS A 532 -3.29 -59.23 2.59
CA LYS A 532 -2.60 -58.98 3.86
C LYS A 532 -1.35 -59.87 4.04
N LEU A 533 -1.42 -61.13 3.56
CA LEU A 533 -0.28 -62.06 3.58
C LEU A 533 0.86 -61.66 2.67
N PHE A 534 0.58 -61.01 1.54
CA PHE A 534 1.62 -60.55 0.61
C PHE A 534 2.22 -59.17 1.00
N GLU A 535 1.45 -58.31 1.67
CA GLU A 535 1.91 -56.98 2.06
C GLU A 535 2.71 -56.96 3.39
N ALA A 536 2.41 -57.86 4.34
CA ALA A 536 3.08 -57.92 5.63
C ALA A 536 4.61 -58.16 5.53
N PRO A 537 5.12 -59.09 4.66
CA PRO A 537 6.57 -59.28 4.45
C PRO A 537 7.27 -58.06 3.85
N LYS A 538 6.60 -57.35 2.90
CA LYS A 538 7.13 -56.11 2.27
C LYS A 538 7.35 -55.00 3.31
N ARG A 539 6.45 -54.87 4.27
CA ARG A 539 6.52 -53.87 5.35
C ARG A 539 7.64 -54.13 6.35
N ILE A 540 7.93 -55.37 6.62
CA ILE A 540 9.06 -55.77 7.48
C ILE A 540 10.40 -55.52 6.77
N LEU A 541 10.51 -55.87 5.48
CA LEU A 541 11.70 -55.62 4.66
C LEU A 541 11.98 -54.12 4.49
N SER A 542 10.95 -53.30 4.24
CA SER A 542 11.12 -51.85 4.08
C SER A 542 11.58 -51.18 5.39
N LYS A 543 11.12 -51.65 6.55
CA LYS A 543 11.60 -51.17 7.86
C LYS A 543 13.07 -51.49 8.10
N LEU A 544 13.50 -52.70 7.79
CA LEU A 544 14.89 -53.12 7.93
C LEU A 544 15.83 -52.33 7.00
N GLN A 545 15.40 -52.05 5.76
CA GLN A 545 16.19 -51.25 4.81
C GLN A 545 16.21 -49.74 5.17
N ALA A 546 15.15 -49.19 5.78
CA ALA A 546 15.13 -47.81 6.25
C ALA A 546 16.09 -47.57 7.44
N THR A 547 16.29 -48.59 8.28
CA THR A 547 17.23 -48.53 9.42
C THR A 547 18.69 -48.55 8.96
N GLN A 548 19.00 -49.26 7.87
CA GLN A 548 20.37 -49.34 7.30
C GLN A 548 20.78 -48.11 6.46
N SER A 549 19.85 -47.25 6.06
CA SER A 549 20.16 -46.04 5.30
C SER A 549 20.34 -44.76 6.16
N ASP A 550 20.20 -44.89 7.46
CA ASP A 550 20.40 -43.81 8.45
C ASP A 550 21.77 -43.88 9.18
N GLU A 551 22.60 -44.93 8.89
CA GLU A 551 24.03 -45.02 9.21
C GLU A 551 24.87 -44.59 7.98
#